data_27830662512110cfa3a1f404d16e4b74
#
_entry.id   27830662512110cfa3a1f404d16e4b74
#
_cell.length_a   1.000
_cell.length_b   1.000
_cell.length_c   1.000
_cell.angle_alpha   90.00
_cell.angle_beta   90.00
_cell.angle_gamma   90.00
#
_symmetry.space_group_name_H-M   'P 1'
#
loop_
_entity.id
_entity.type
_entity.pdbx_description
1 polymer ?
#
loop_
_entity_poly.entity_id
_entity_poly.type
_entity_poly.pdbx_seq_one_letter_code
_entity_poly.pdbx_strand_id
1 'polypeptide(L)'
;MRILERLEQLYAIGGGPGANRPHPGPGEDEAFELAAGWMSDAGLEVEVDRHGNLLGRSSEHPEVWVGSHLDTVPQGGKFDGALGVVAGIEAVELAGAGTVVAFRGEEVGCVGSHALVASGDPLPAVFLELHVEQGPVLADRDAPLGVVTGIVGYARGELVFRGRAGHAGTTPMEGREDALVGAAGAILAIRDAAAGLDGAVATVGQVAVEPGGVNVIPGSVRISVDARAPDAETLDRLVAAIGVDPAQRTEPVAMGARVRGALSEELAALGLSAVELPSGAGHDAGILAATGVESGMLFVRSLNGGVSHSPDELSSDEDVALAVEVLTATLRRLSARRT
;
A
#
# COMPACT_ATOMS: atom_id res chain seq x y z
N MET A 1 9.38 -0.40 24.75
CA MET A 1 9.73 -1.42 23.71
C MET A 1 10.63 -0.74 22.68
N ARG A 2 11.78 -1.34 22.36
CA ARG A 2 12.79 -0.75 21.44
C ARG A 2 12.20 -0.31 20.09
N ILE A 3 11.26 -1.10 19.53
CA ILE A 3 10.58 -0.75 18.28
C ILE A 3 9.83 0.58 18.37
N LEU A 4 9.11 0.85 19.46
CA LEU A 4 8.34 2.08 19.62
C LEU A 4 9.26 3.30 19.74
N GLU A 5 10.40 3.16 20.42
CA GLU A 5 11.41 4.22 20.54
C GLU A 5 12.03 4.57 19.18
N ARG A 6 12.30 3.55 18.34
CA ARG A 6 12.80 3.73 16.97
C ARG A 6 11.77 4.39 16.06
N LEU A 7 10.51 4.00 16.17
CA LEU A 7 9.41 4.62 15.43
C LEU A 7 9.24 6.10 15.80
N GLU A 8 9.38 6.46 17.10
CA GLU A 8 9.36 7.86 17.53
C GLU A 8 10.54 8.65 16.96
N GLN A 9 11.74 8.08 16.89
CA GLN A 9 12.90 8.74 16.30
C GLN A 9 12.68 9.02 14.81
N LEU A 10 12.16 8.03 14.05
CA LEU A 10 11.81 8.22 12.64
C LEU A 10 10.69 9.26 12.46
N TYR A 11 9.67 9.24 13.31
CA TYR A 11 8.56 10.17 13.24
C TYR A 11 8.98 11.62 13.47
N ALA A 12 10.02 11.86 14.28
CA ALA A 12 10.54 13.18 14.57
C ALA A 12 11.35 13.81 13.42
N ILE A 13 11.78 13.02 12.42
CA ILE A 13 12.54 13.51 11.28
C ILE A 13 11.68 14.45 10.43
N GLY A 14 12.31 15.56 9.98
CA GLY A 14 11.67 16.57 9.14
C GLY A 14 10.82 17.57 9.91
N GLY A 15 10.46 17.28 11.15
CA GLY A 15 9.71 18.18 12.05
C GLY A 15 8.30 18.51 11.56
N GLY A 16 7.56 19.31 12.34
CA GLY A 16 6.19 19.70 12.02
C GLY A 16 5.14 18.68 12.48
N PRO A 17 3.88 18.83 12.07
CA PRO A 17 2.85 17.85 12.34
C PRO A 17 3.03 16.65 11.39
N GLY A 18 3.15 15.43 11.96
CA GLY A 18 3.33 14.20 11.20
C GLY A 18 4.75 13.93 10.73
N ALA A 19 4.94 12.76 10.14
CA ALA A 19 6.20 12.35 9.53
C ALA A 19 6.45 13.13 8.22
N ASN A 20 7.69 13.58 8.02
CA ASN A 20 8.04 14.39 6.86
C ASN A 20 9.37 13.93 6.26
N ARG A 21 9.33 12.80 5.53
CA ARG A 21 10.48 12.17 4.88
C ARG A 21 10.23 11.92 3.38
N PRO A 22 9.73 12.92 2.62
CA PRO A 22 9.38 12.68 1.22
C PRO A 22 10.61 12.30 0.38
N HIS A 23 10.42 11.36 -0.56
CA HIS A 23 11.41 10.99 -1.56
C HIS A 23 11.34 11.90 -2.80
N PRO A 24 12.49 12.31 -3.40
CA PRO A 24 13.82 12.29 -2.80
C PRO A 24 13.98 13.43 -1.80
N GLY A 25 14.65 13.19 -0.70
CA GLY A 25 14.84 14.26 0.27
C GLY A 25 15.71 13.91 1.48
N PRO A 26 16.21 14.95 2.18
CA PRO A 26 17.13 14.76 3.30
C PRO A 26 16.49 14.01 4.48
N GLY A 27 15.17 14.06 4.65
CA GLY A 27 14.49 13.33 5.72
C GLY A 27 14.51 11.82 5.49
N GLU A 28 14.33 11.38 4.26
CA GLU A 28 14.50 9.97 3.91
C GLU A 28 15.96 9.52 4.10
N ASP A 29 16.94 10.34 3.68
CA ASP A 29 18.37 10.03 3.88
C ASP A 29 18.71 9.89 5.36
N GLU A 30 18.23 10.80 6.22
CA GLU A 30 18.43 10.72 7.68
C GLU A 30 17.78 9.44 8.27
N ALA A 31 16.60 9.05 7.80
CA ALA A 31 15.96 7.81 8.23
C ALA A 31 16.77 6.57 7.84
N PHE A 32 17.37 6.57 6.64
CA PHE A 32 18.26 5.51 6.18
C PHE A 32 19.53 5.42 7.02
N GLU A 33 20.12 6.56 7.42
CA GLU A 33 21.30 6.60 8.30
C GLU A 33 20.97 6.00 9.69
N LEU A 34 19.82 6.36 10.29
CA LEU A 34 19.36 5.77 11.53
C LEU A 34 19.16 4.26 11.43
N ALA A 35 18.45 3.81 10.39
CA ALA A 35 18.19 2.40 10.15
C ALA A 35 19.48 1.60 9.95
N ALA A 36 20.45 2.14 9.19
CA ALA A 36 21.77 1.55 9.00
C ALA A 36 22.52 1.36 10.33
N GLY A 37 22.45 2.36 11.22
CA GLY A 37 23.00 2.27 12.56
C GLY A 37 22.35 1.13 13.36
N TRP A 38 21.03 1.03 13.36
CA TRP A 38 20.32 -0.04 14.07
C TRP A 38 20.56 -1.44 13.50
N MET A 39 20.71 -1.55 12.17
CA MET A 39 21.10 -2.81 11.51
C MET A 39 22.51 -3.22 11.93
N SER A 40 23.46 -2.27 11.99
CA SER A 40 24.82 -2.51 12.46
C SER A 40 24.85 -2.94 13.94
N ASP A 41 24.08 -2.27 14.81
CA ASP A 41 23.94 -2.62 16.23
C ASP A 41 23.34 -4.02 16.44
N ALA A 42 22.48 -4.46 15.52
CA ALA A 42 21.93 -5.81 15.46
C ALA A 42 22.92 -6.86 14.90
N GLY A 43 24.15 -6.45 14.55
CA GLY A 43 25.20 -7.33 14.05
C GLY A 43 25.02 -7.73 12.57
N LEU A 44 24.24 -6.98 11.81
CA LEU A 44 24.03 -7.24 10.40
C LEU A 44 25.13 -6.57 9.54
N GLU A 45 25.48 -7.20 8.41
CA GLU A 45 26.32 -6.59 7.40
C GLU A 45 25.47 -5.59 6.60
N VAL A 46 25.82 -4.30 6.72
CA VAL A 46 25.02 -3.19 6.15
C VAL A 46 25.62 -2.75 4.82
N GLU A 47 24.79 -2.66 3.81
CA GLU A 47 25.15 -2.13 2.50
C GLU A 47 24.03 -1.25 1.93
N VAL A 48 24.40 -0.31 1.06
CA VAL A 48 23.47 0.40 0.20
C VAL A 48 23.69 -0.10 -1.22
N ASP A 49 22.64 -0.65 -1.83
CA ASP A 49 22.73 -1.14 -3.20
C ASP A 49 22.89 0.00 -4.21
N ARG A 50 23.16 -0.34 -5.47
CA ARG A 50 23.30 0.65 -6.55
C ARG A 50 22.04 1.44 -6.88
N HIS A 51 20.89 1.04 -6.32
CA HIS A 51 19.59 1.69 -6.48
C HIS A 51 19.25 2.59 -5.29
N GLY A 52 20.15 2.61 -4.28
CA GLY A 52 19.96 3.37 -3.06
C GLY A 52 19.14 2.67 -1.98
N ASN A 53 18.73 1.41 -2.18
CA ASN A 53 18.07 0.63 -1.14
C ASN A 53 19.08 0.25 -0.06
N LEU A 54 18.65 0.25 1.20
CA LEU A 54 19.46 -0.14 2.35
C LEU A 54 19.20 -1.60 2.69
N LEU A 55 20.26 -2.41 2.80
CA LEU A 55 20.18 -3.81 3.18
C LEU A 55 21.03 -4.08 4.42
N GLY A 56 20.49 -4.88 5.34
CA GLY A 56 21.20 -5.41 6.50
C GLY A 56 21.13 -6.94 6.48
N ARG A 57 22.25 -7.61 6.19
CA ARG A 57 22.31 -9.06 5.99
C ARG A 57 22.79 -9.79 7.22
N SER A 58 22.09 -10.86 7.62
CA SER A 58 22.68 -11.85 8.54
C SER A 58 23.53 -12.85 7.75
N SER A 59 24.40 -13.62 8.44
CA SER A 59 25.18 -14.71 7.83
C SER A 59 24.32 -15.91 7.44
N GLU A 60 23.13 -16.03 8.02
CA GLU A 60 22.23 -17.17 7.82
C GLU A 60 21.02 -16.76 6.97
N HIS A 61 20.73 -17.54 5.95
CA HIS A 61 19.56 -17.37 5.05
C HIS A 61 19.36 -15.96 4.47
N PRO A 62 20.40 -15.35 3.87
CA PRO A 62 20.31 -14.00 3.33
C PRO A 62 19.33 -13.89 2.14
N GLU A 63 18.82 -15.02 1.61
CA GLU A 63 17.81 -15.08 0.56
C GLU A 63 16.37 -14.86 1.04
N VAL A 64 16.14 -14.80 2.36
CA VAL A 64 14.83 -14.47 2.95
C VAL A 64 14.86 -13.01 3.41
N TRP A 65 14.15 -12.16 2.71
CA TRP A 65 14.13 -10.72 3.01
C TRP A 65 12.88 -10.32 3.79
N VAL A 66 13.04 -9.32 4.63
CA VAL A 66 11.96 -8.68 5.37
C VAL A 66 12.19 -7.18 5.38
N GLY A 67 11.16 -6.38 5.18
CA GLY A 67 11.31 -4.93 5.20
C GLY A 67 10.11 -4.20 4.62
N SER A 68 10.31 -2.94 4.28
CA SER A 68 9.35 -2.00 3.70
C SER A 68 10.11 -0.74 3.25
N HIS A 69 9.55 0.46 3.46
CA HIS A 69 10.12 1.75 3.10
C HIS A 69 10.29 2.69 4.31
N LEU A 70 11.00 3.79 4.11
CA LEU A 70 11.22 4.82 5.15
C LEU A 70 10.81 6.23 4.69
N ASP A 71 10.54 6.43 3.40
CA ASP A 71 9.94 7.67 2.93
C ASP A 71 8.48 7.79 3.41
N THR A 72 7.92 8.99 3.33
CA THR A 72 6.54 9.28 3.70
C THR A 72 5.96 10.35 2.79
N VAL A 73 4.65 10.37 2.67
CA VAL A 73 3.95 11.59 2.21
C VAL A 73 4.23 12.75 3.18
N PRO A 74 4.09 14.01 2.75
CA PRO A 74 4.16 15.15 3.66
C PRO A 74 3.09 15.06 4.75
N GLN A 75 3.48 15.27 6.01
CA GLN A 75 2.62 15.12 7.19
C GLN A 75 1.99 13.71 7.30
N GLY A 76 2.78 12.70 6.94
CA GLY A 76 2.37 11.30 6.97
C GLY A 76 2.22 10.72 8.38
N GLY A 77 1.89 9.43 8.43
CA GLY A 77 1.73 8.66 9.64
C GLY A 77 3.04 8.28 10.32
N LYS A 78 2.92 7.70 11.51
CA LYS A 78 4.06 7.25 12.31
C LYS A 78 4.52 5.84 11.90
N PHE A 79 3.58 5.02 11.45
CA PHE A 79 3.80 3.59 11.26
C PHE A 79 4.01 3.20 9.81
N ASP A 80 3.43 3.97 8.90
CA ASP A 80 3.47 3.75 7.45
C ASP A 80 4.90 3.54 6.95
N GLY A 81 5.17 2.38 6.34
CA GLY A 81 6.49 1.90 5.92
C GLY A 81 7.49 1.68 7.06
N ALA A 82 7.68 2.69 7.91
CA ALA A 82 8.64 2.68 9.01
C ALA A 82 8.48 1.47 9.95
N LEU A 83 7.23 1.05 10.22
CA LEU A 83 6.93 -0.12 11.02
C LEU A 83 7.56 -1.39 10.42
N GLY A 84 7.44 -1.59 9.11
CA GLY A 84 7.96 -2.78 8.43
C GLY A 84 9.48 -2.88 8.49
N VAL A 85 10.17 -1.76 8.32
CA VAL A 85 11.64 -1.73 8.43
C VAL A 85 12.11 -1.96 9.85
N VAL A 86 11.55 -1.23 10.83
CA VAL A 86 11.98 -1.35 12.25
C VAL A 86 11.65 -2.75 12.80
N ALA A 87 10.47 -3.28 12.49
CA ALA A 87 10.09 -4.64 12.86
C ALA A 87 10.96 -5.69 12.16
N GLY A 88 11.31 -5.46 10.90
CA GLY A 88 12.23 -6.31 10.14
C GLY A 88 13.60 -6.43 10.82
N ILE A 89 14.19 -5.30 11.26
CA ILE A 89 15.46 -5.29 11.99
C ILE A 89 15.35 -6.14 13.26
N GLU A 90 14.29 -5.95 14.04
CA GLU A 90 14.08 -6.70 15.29
C GLU A 90 13.83 -8.19 15.02
N ALA A 91 13.05 -8.51 13.98
CA ALA A 91 12.76 -9.89 13.59
C ALA A 91 14.01 -10.66 13.13
N VAL A 92 14.87 -10.03 12.28
CA VAL A 92 16.13 -10.66 11.82
C VAL A 92 17.12 -10.83 12.95
N GLU A 93 17.27 -9.83 13.84
CA GLU A 93 18.10 -9.95 15.04
C GLU A 93 17.65 -11.11 15.94
N LEU A 94 16.34 -11.21 16.22
CA LEU A 94 15.77 -12.27 17.07
C LEU A 94 15.77 -13.65 16.40
N ALA A 95 15.60 -13.70 15.08
CA ALA A 95 15.65 -14.96 14.33
C ALA A 95 17.10 -15.44 14.09
N GLY A 96 18.07 -14.53 14.04
CA GLY A 96 19.45 -14.82 13.66
C GLY A 96 19.59 -15.16 12.18
N ALA A 97 18.63 -14.83 11.34
CA ALA A 97 18.57 -15.22 9.92
C ALA A 97 17.82 -14.19 9.09
N GLY A 98 18.17 -14.06 7.81
CA GLY A 98 17.48 -13.21 6.84
C GLY A 98 18.21 -11.92 6.49
N THR A 99 17.58 -11.11 5.67
CA THR A 99 18.06 -9.78 5.25
C THR A 99 16.94 -8.76 5.50
N VAL A 100 17.26 -7.67 6.16
CA VAL A 100 16.37 -6.50 6.23
C VAL A 100 16.58 -5.65 5.01
N VAL A 101 15.51 -5.11 4.42
CA VAL A 101 15.58 -4.12 3.35
C VAL A 101 14.72 -2.92 3.68
N ALA A 102 15.25 -1.71 3.40
CA ALA A 102 14.47 -0.50 3.28
C ALA A 102 14.54 -0.02 1.83
N PHE A 103 13.42 -0.03 1.13
CA PHE A 103 13.31 0.44 -0.24
C PHE A 103 13.20 1.96 -0.30
N ARG A 104 13.73 2.57 -1.36
CA ARG A 104 13.63 4.00 -1.63
C ARG A 104 12.32 4.35 -2.33
N GLY A 105 11.68 5.44 -1.87
CA GLY A 105 10.66 6.13 -2.63
C GLY A 105 9.42 5.28 -2.94
N GLU A 106 8.91 4.54 -1.98
CA GLU A 106 7.69 3.74 -2.15
C GLU A 106 6.49 4.64 -2.44
N GLU A 107 6.31 5.70 -1.67
CA GLU A 107 5.20 6.66 -1.73
C GLU A 107 5.09 7.42 -3.07
N VAL A 108 6.16 7.44 -3.84
CA VAL A 108 6.19 8.04 -5.17
C VAL A 108 6.27 7.00 -6.30
N GLY A 109 5.90 5.76 -5.99
CA GLY A 109 5.74 4.67 -6.96
C GLY A 109 6.78 3.56 -6.84
N CYS A 110 7.14 3.14 -5.63
CA CYS A 110 8.01 1.99 -5.36
C CYS A 110 9.34 2.06 -6.13
N VAL A 111 10.00 3.23 -6.11
CA VAL A 111 11.17 3.54 -6.95
C VAL A 111 12.30 2.52 -6.77
N GLY A 112 12.62 2.20 -5.51
CA GLY A 112 13.72 1.30 -5.16
C GLY A 112 13.47 -0.14 -5.56
N SER A 113 12.28 -0.68 -5.27
CA SER A 113 11.93 -2.06 -5.65
C SER A 113 11.76 -2.23 -7.16
N HIS A 114 11.16 -1.25 -7.85
CA HIS A 114 11.13 -1.25 -9.32
C HIS A 114 12.53 -1.21 -9.95
N ALA A 115 13.43 -0.37 -9.42
CA ALA A 115 14.80 -0.28 -9.91
C ALA A 115 15.56 -1.60 -9.69
N LEU A 116 15.40 -2.24 -8.53
CA LEU A 116 15.96 -3.56 -8.22
C LEU A 116 15.47 -4.62 -9.22
N VAL A 117 14.15 -4.72 -9.42
CA VAL A 117 13.56 -5.68 -10.36
C VAL A 117 14.02 -5.45 -11.80
N ALA A 118 14.05 -4.20 -12.24
CA ALA A 118 14.45 -3.85 -13.61
C ALA A 118 15.95 -4.08 -13.88
N SER A 119 16.77 -4.12 -12.84
CA SER A 119 18.25 -4.20 -12.98
C SER A 119 18.76 -5.58 -13.40
N GLY A 120 17.99 -6.64 -13.14
CA GLY A 120 18.42 -8.04 -13.27
C GLY A 120 19.34 -8.49 -12.12
N ASP A 121 19.47 -7.72 -11.04
CA ASP A 121 20.17 -8.17 -9.84
C ASP A 121 19.45 -9.36 -9.19
N PRO A 122 20.17 -10.19 -8.40
CA PRO A 122 19.56 -11.29 -7.69
C PRO A 122 18.44 -10.82 -6.76
N LEU A 123 17.24 -11.36 -6.96
CA LEU A 123 16.09 -11.12 -6.10
C LEU A 123 16.08 -12.11 -4.92
N PRO A 124 15.40 -11.79 -3.80
CA PRO A 124 15.23 -12.73 -2.70
C PRO A 124 14.40 -13.94 -3.15
N ALA A 125 14.60 -15.07 -2.48
CA ALA A 125 13.73 -16.23 -2.67
C ALA A 125 12.38 -16.03 -2.01
N VAL A 126 12.36 -15.28 -0.90
CA VAL A 126 11.17 -14.94 -0.12
C VAL A 126 11.25 -13.49 0.31
N PHE A 127 10.12 -12.79 0.26
CA PHE A 127 9.99 -11.43 0.82
C PHE A 127 8.78 -11.34 1.76
N LEU A 128 9.01 -10.77 2.93
CA LEU A 128 8.00 -10.49 3.95
C LEU A 128 7.90 -8.98 4.18
N GLU A 129 6.69 -8.44 4.14
CA GLU A 129 6.43 -7.05 4.48
C GLU A 129 5.43 -6.94 5.62
N LEU A 130 5.82 -6.26 6.71
CA LEU A 130 4.89 -5.83 7.75
C LEU A 130 4.46 -4.41 7.46
N HIS A 131 3.16 -4.15 7.49
CA HIS A 131 2.61 -2.83 7.21
C HIS A 131 1.37 -2.53 8.05
N VAL A 132 0.99 -1.29 8.21
CA VAL A 132 -0.33 -0.93 8.73
C VAL A 132 -1.39 -1.19 7.66
N GLU A 133 -2.63 -1.53 8.08
CA GLU A 133 -3.72 -1.84 7.15
C GLU A 133 -4.11 -0.66 6.27
N GLN A 134 -4.00 0.56 6.79
CA GLN A 134 -4.46 1.80 6.15
C GLN A 134 -5.98 1.78 5.84
N GLY A 135 -6.72 1.01 6.60
CA GLY A 135 -8.15 0.80 6.45
C GLY A 135 -8.82 0.34 7.74
N PRO A 136 -10.15 0.26 7.80
CA PRO A 136 -10.90 -0.03 9.02
C PRO A 136 -11.23 -1.52 9.21
N VAL A 137 -10.89 -2.40 8.26
CA VAL A 137 -11.43 -3.78 8.22
C VAL A 137 -11.02 -4.61 9.43
N LEU A 138 -9.75 -4.51 9.85
CA LEU A 138 -9.26 -5.24 11.03
C LEU A 138 -9.89 -4.69 12.32
N ALA A 139 -10.04 -3.38 12.42
CA ALA A 139 -10.72 -2.76 13.56
C ALA A 139 -12.20 -3.16 13.63
N ASP A 140 -12.91 -3.15 12.51
CA ASP A 140 -14.31 -3.57 12.42
C ASP A 140 -14.52 -5.07 12.75
N ARG A 141 -13.48 -5.89 12.56
CA ARG A 141 -13.49 -7.33 12.87
C ARG A 141 -12.87 -7.67 14.22
N ASP A 142 -12.47 -6.66 14.98
CA ASP A 142 -11.72 -6.82 16.25
C ASP A 142 -10.50 -7.77 16.11
N ALA A 143 -9.81 -7.66 15.00
CA ALA A 143 -8.63 -8.47 14.69
C ALA A 143 -7.35 -7.61 14.79
N PRO A 144 -6.34 -8.01 15.57
CA PRO A 144 -5.11 -7.24 15.72
C PRO A 144 -4.23 -7.27 14.47
N LEU A 145 -4.28 -8.40 13.75
CA LEU A 145 -3.44 -8.65 12.57
C LEU A 145 -4.25 -9.28 11.43
N GLY A 146 -3.78 -9.05 10.19
CA GLY A 146 -4.38 -9.61 8.99
C GLY A 146 -3.33 -10.14 8.00
N VAL A 147 -3.66 -11.22 7.30
CA VAL A 147 -2.82 -11.80 6.24
C VAL A 147 -3.27 -11.24 4.90
N VAL A 148 -2.37 -10.59 4.19
CA VAL A 148 -2.68 -9.99 2.89
C VAL A 148 -2.76 -11.06 1.80
N THR A 149 -3.89 -11.09 1.08
CA THR A 149 -4.13 -12.05 0.01
C THR A 149 -3.49 -11.66 -1.31
N GLY A 150 -3.36 -10.35 -1.55
CA GLY A 150 -2.80 -9.76 -2.77
C GLY A 150 -2.90 -8.26 -2.76
N ILE A 151 -2.26 -7.62 -3.71
CA ILE A 151 -2.39 -6.19 -3.99
C ILE A 151 -3.44 -6.01 -5.08
N VAL A 152 -4.41 -5.13 -4.86
CA VAL A 152 -5.45 -4.87 -5.85
C VAL A 152 -4.86 -4.25 -7.12
N GLY A 153 -5.45 -4.61 -8.25
CA GLY A 153 -5.19 -3.90 -9.51
C GLY A 153 -6.00 -2.62 -9.59
N TYR A 154 -5.56 -1.69 -10.42
CA TYR A 154 -6.32 -0.49 -10.69
C TYR A 154 -6.38 -0.13 -12.17
N ALA A 155 -7.43 0.58 -12.54
CA ALA A 155 -7.62 1.18 -13.85
C ALA A 155 -8.06 2.62 -13.69
N ARG A 156 -7.29 3.56 -14.25
CA ARG A 156 -7.55 5.00 -14.18
C ARG A 156 -7.77 5.58 -15.57
N GLY A 157 -8.77 6.42 -15.69
CA GLY A 157 -9.09 7.07 -16.94
C GLY A 157 -10.05 8.23 -16.77
N GLU A 158 -10.54 8.75 -17.88
CA GLU A 158 -11.50 9.85 -17.90
C GLU A 158 -12.73 9.48 -18.74
N LEU A 159 -13.89 9.98 -18.35
CA LEU A 159 -15.09 9.98 -19.17
C LEU A 159 -15.48 11.41 -19.52
N VAL A 160 -15.87 11.63 -20.77
CA VAL A 160 -16.27 12.94 -21.27
C VAL A 160 -17.72 12.90 -21.72
N PHE A 161 -18.53 13.76 -21.12
CA PHE A 161 -19.94 13.94 -21.46
C PHE A 161 -20.07 15.19 -22.30
N ARG A 162 -20.81 15.09 -23.39
CA ARG A 162 -21.11 16.19 -24.30
C ARG A 162 -22.57 16.57 -24.19
N GLY A 163 -22.83 17.87 -24.26
CA GLY A 163 -24.12 18.49 -24.25
C GLY A 163 -24.11 19.75 -25.11
N ARG A 164 -25.08 20.62 -24.90
CA ARG A 164 -25.20 21.89 -25.62
C ARG A 164 -25.27 23.05 -24.64
N ALA A 165 -24.23 23.89 -24.65
CA ALA A 165 -24.21 25.08 -23.82
C ALA A 165 -25.33 26.05 -24.23
N GLY A 166 -25.95 26.68 -23.24
CA GLY A 166 -27.06 27.61 -23.47
C GLY A 166 -27.44 28.39 -22.22
N HIS A 167 -28.35 29.32 -22.35
CA HIS A 167 -28.81 30.10 -21.21
C HIS A 167 -29.74 29.26 -20.31
N ALA A 168 -29.41 29.11 -19.06
CA ALA A 168 -30.09 28.21 -18.12
C ALA A 168 -31.59 28.54 -17.93
N GLY A 169 -31.96 29.84 -17.95
CA GLY A 169 -33.32 30.28 -17.73
C GLY A 169 -34.21 30.33 -18.97
N THR A 170 -33.64 30.47 -20.18
CA THR A 170 -34.41 30.61 -21.43
C THR A 170 -34.50 29.34 -22.27
N THR A 171 -33.66 28.33 -21.97
CA THR A 171 -33.72 27.03 -22.64
C THR A 171 -34.69 26.10 -21.92
N PRO A 172 -35.78 25.65 -22.56
CA PRO A 172 -36.73 24.72 -21.93
C PRO A 172 -36.05 23.42 -21.43
N MET A 173 -36.66 22.73 -20.46
CA MET A 173 -36.18 21.41 -20.00
C MET A 173 -36.37 20.35 -21.10
N GLU A 174 -37.42 20.45 -21.89
CA GLU A 174 -37.66 19.53 -23.01
C GLU A 174 -36.57 19.70 -24.08
N GLY A 175 -35.88 18.61 -24.42
CA GLY A 175 -34.80 18.63 -25.42
C GLY A 175 -33.49 19.28 -24.93
N ARG A 176 -33.36 19.59 -23.63
CA ARG A 176 -32.12 20.12 -23.07
C ARG A 176 -31.03 19.03 -23.01
N GLU A 177 -29.88 19.33 -23.58
CA GLU A 177 -28.69 18.49 -23.58
C GLU A 177 -27.72 19.02 -22.55
N ASP A 178 -27.92 18.65 -21.29
CA ASP A 178 -27.10 19.09 -20.17
C ASP A 178 -26.03 18.03 -19.84
N ALA A 179 -24.75 18.32 -20.16
CA ALA A 179 -23.64 17.40 -19.95
C ALA A 179 -23.42 17.04 -18.47
N LEU A 180 -23.76 17.97 -17.55
CA LEU A 180 -23.57 17.70 -16.12
C LEU A 180 -24.61 16.73 -15.57
N VAL A 181 -25.82 16.75 -16.08
CA VAL A 181 -26.86 15.77 -15.73
C VAL A 181 -26.45 14.38 -16.20
N GLY A 182 -25.89 14.27 -17.41
CA GLY A 182 -25.32 13.01 -17.91
C GLY A 182 -24.18 12.50 -17.05
N ALA A 183 -23.24 13.38 -16.69
CA ALA A 183 -22.12 13.03 -15.80
C ALA A 183 -22.59 12.61 -14.40
N ALA A 184 -23.60 13.31 -13.83
CA ALA A 184 -24.15 12.95 -12.53
C ALA A 184 -24.77 11.54 -12.53
N GLY A 185 -25.50 11.18 -13.60
CA GLY A 185 -25.99 9.81 -13.78
C GLY A 185 -24.88 8.78 -13.85
N ALA A 186 -23.81 9.07 -14.58
CA ALA A 186 -22.65 8.18 -14.69
C ALA A 186 -21.92 8.02 -13.36
N ILE A 187 -21.74 9.09 -12.56
CA ILE A 187 -21.13 9.02 -11.24
C ILE A 187 -21.89 8.04 -10.34
N LEU A 188 -23.20 8.09 -10.33
CA LEU A 188 -24.03 7.14 -9.58
C LEU A 188 -23.89 5.71 -10.12
N ALA A 189 -23.88 5.53 -11.44
CA ALA A 189 -23.72 4.23 -12.07
C ALA A 189 -22.33 3.61 -11.78
N ILE A 190 -21.27 4.41 -11.74
CA ILE A 190 -19.91 3.99 -11.39
C ILE A 190 -19.88 3.44 -9.94
N ARG A 191 -20.46 4.19 -9.00
CA ARG A 191 -20.59 3.73 -7.60
C ARG A 191 -21.34 2.40 -7.52
N ASP A 192 -22.48 2.31 -8.22
CA ASP A 192 -23.34 1.12 -8.16
C ASP A 192 -22.69 -0.09 -8.85
N ALA A 193 -21.91 0.13 -9.91
CA ALA A 193 -21.14 -0.92 -10.57
C ALA A 193 -20.07 -1.51 -9.62
N ALA A 194 -19.35 -0.67 -8.90
CA ALA A 194 -18.36 -1.13 -7.91
C ALA A 194 -19.04 -1.85 -6.75
N ALA A 195 -20.14 -1.31 -6.20
CA ALA A 195 -20.89 -1.93 -5.10
C ALA A 195 -21.52 -3.29 -5.47
N GLY A 196 -21.70 -3.56 -6.75
CA GLY A 196 -22.21 -4.84 -7.27
C GLY A 196 -21.15 -5.92 -7.50
N LEU A 197 -19.87 -5.63 -7.23
CA LEU A 197 -18.74 -6.54 -7.43
C LEU A 197 -17.97 -6.70 -6.11
N ASP A 198 -17.76 -7.94 -5.68
CA ASP A 198 -17.12 -8.24 -4.41
C ASP A 198 -15.68 -7.72 -4.38
N GLY A 199 -15.33 -6.98 -3.33
CA GLY A 199 -14.00 -6.37 -3.14
C GLY A 199 -13.63 -5.24 -4.12
N ALA A 200 -14.54 -4.84 -5.02
CA ALA A 200 -14.28 -3.75 -5.96
C ALA A 200 -14.62 -2.40 -5.35
N VAL A 201 -13.84 -1.37 -5.72
CA VAL A 201 -14.12 0.03 -5.40
C VAL A 201 -13.93 0.92 -6.62
N ALA A 202 -14.71 1.99 -6.74
CA ALA A 202 -14.51 2.99 -7.77
C ALA A 202 -14.81 4.40 -7.26
N THR A 203 -13.97 5.34 -7.67
CA THR A 203 -14.06 6.74 -7.23
C THR A 203 -14.01 7.68 -8.41
N VAL A 204 -14.87 8.71 -8.40
CA VAL A 204 -14.78 9.88 -9.24
C VAL A 204 -14.19 11.02 -8.40
N GLY A 205 -12.89 11.29 -8.57
CA GLY A 205 -12.16 12.25 -7.73
C GLY A 205 -12.19 13.68 -8.27
N GLN A 206 -12.40 13.84 -9.58
CA GLN A 206 -12.39 15.15 -10.24
C GLN A 206 -13.56 15.31 -11.19
N VAL A 207 -14.14 16.52 -11.23
CA VAL A 207 -15.19 16.93 -12.16
C VAL A 207 -14.83 18.30 -12.73
N ALA A 208 -14.62 18.37 -14.04
CA ALA A 208 -14.39 19.62 -14.76
C ALA A 208 -15.60 19.94 -15.63
N VAL A 209 -16.19 21.13 -15.43
CA VAL A 209 -17.42 21.57 -16.10
C VAL A 209 -17.13 22.77 -16.99
N GLU A 210 -17.52 22.70 -18.26
CA GLU A 210 -17.34 23.77 -19.24
C GLU A 210 -18.67 24.17 -19.88
N PRO A 211 -18.93 25.50 -20.01
CA PRO A 211 -18.08 26.64 -19.65
C PRO A 211 -18.15 27.08 -18.19
N GLY A 212 -18.82 26.35 -17.31
CA GLY A 212 -18.84 26.57 -15.87
C GLY A 212 -19.40 27.96 -15.49
N GLY A 213 -20.70 28.05 -15.33
CA GLY A 213 -21.35 29.28 -14.92
C GLY A 213 -22.72 28.99 -14.30
N VAL A 214 -23.13 29.80 -13.30
CA VAL A 214 -24.39 29.60 -12.56
C VAL A 214 -25.63 29.62 -13.46
N ASN A 215 -25.59 30.39 -14.54
CA ASN A 215 -26.70 30.57 -15.46
C ASN A 215 -26.44 30.01 -16.85
N VAL A 216 -25.49 29.10 -16.99
CA VAL A 216 -25.10 28.46 -18.26
C VAL A 216 -25.30 26.96 -18.16
N ILE A 217 -25.99 26.36 -19.13
CA ILE A 217 -26.11 24.90 -19.28
C ILE A 217 -24.73 24.34 -19.63
N PRO A 218 -24.20 23.36 -18.92
CA PRO A 218 -22.91 22.73 -19.24
C PRO A 218 -22.92 22.07 -20.62
N GLY A 219 -21.97 22.48 -21.49
CA GLY A 219 -21.79 21.93 -22.83
C GLY A 219 -20.81 20.75 -22.86
N SER A 220 -19.93 20.65 -21.86
CA SER A 220 -19.00 19.55 -21.70
C SER A 220 -18.69 19.31 -20.21
N VAL A 221 -18.60 18.05 -19.82
CA VAL A 221 -18.12 17.65 -18.47
C VAL A 221 -17.13 16.52 -18.64
N ARG A 222 -16.00 16.62 -17.91
CA ARG A 222 -15.00 15.56 -17.80
C ARG A 222 -14.95 15.11 -16.35
N ILE A 223 -14.97 13.80 -16.14
CA ILE A 223 -14.80 13.19 -14.83
C ILE A 223 -13.61 12.23 -14.84
N SER A 224 -12.83 12.18 -13.77
CA SER A 224 -11.81 11.14 -13.57
C SER A 224 -12.44 9.90 -12.96
N VAL A 225 -11.88 8.73 -13.28
CA VAL A 225 -12.26 7.44 -12.70
C VAL A 225 -11.01 6.76 -12.17
N ASP A 226 -11.06 6.30 -10.92
CA ASP A 226 -10.11 5.34 -10.31
C ASP A 226 -10.93 4.11 -9.93
N ALA A 227 -10.74 3.00 -10.62
CA ALA A 227 -11.39 1.72 -10.40
C ALA A 227 -10.37 0.71 -9.91
N ARG A 228 -10.68 -0.03 -8.83
CA ARG A 228 -9.78 -1.04 -8.24
C ARG A 228 -10.52 -2.34 -7.97
N ALA A 229 -9.82 -3.47 -8.09
CA ALA A 229 -10.38 -4.78 -7.80
C ALA A 229 -9.29 -5.77 -7.35
N PRO A 230 -9.67 -6.81 -6.55
CA PRO A 230 -8.71 -7.76 -5.99
C PRO A 230 -8.14 -8.75 -7.00
N ASP A 231 -8.81 -8.96 -8.13
CA ASP A 231 -8.41 -9.86 -9.21
C ASP A 231 -8.70 -9.29 -10.60
N ALA A 232 -8.04 -9.83 -11.62
CA ALA A 232 -8.11 -9.32 -12.98
C ALA A 232 -9.51 -9.46 -13.60
N GLU A 233 -10.24 -10.53 -13.32
CA GLU A 233 -11.60 -10.75 -13.84
C GLU A 233 -12.57 -9.69 -13.28
N THR A 234 -12.51 -9.45 -11.98
CA THR A 234 -13.31 -8.43 -11.32
C THR A 234 -12.96 -7.03 -11.82
N LEU A 235 -11.66 -6.73 -12.03
CA LEU A 235 -11.22 -5.46 -12.60
C LEU A 235 -11.74 -5.27 -14.04
N ASP A 236 -11.65 -6.30 -14.88
CA ASP A 236 -12.18 -6.25 -16.25
C ASP A 236 -13.69 -6.01 -16.28
N ARG A 237 -14.43 -6.70 -15.41
CA ARG A 237 -15.88 -6.53 -15.28
C ARG A 237 -16.25 -5.12 -14.82
N LEU A 238 -15.51 -4.57 -13.86
CA LEU A 238 -15.70 -3.21 -13.37
C LEU A 238 -15.44 -2.17 -14.47
N VAL A 239 -14.28 -2.26 -15.15
CA VAL A 239 -13.91 -1.37 -16.25
C VAL A 239 -14.93 -1.43 -17.37
N ALA A 240 -15.39 -2.62 -17.76
CA ALA A 240 -16.42 -2.80 -18.77
C ALA A 240 -17.77 -2.20 -18.34
N ALA A 241 -18.17 -2.37 -17.08
CA ALA A 241 -19.43 -1.83 -16.54
C ALA A 241 -19.41 -0.28 -16.51
N ILE A 242 -18.26 0.31 -16.20
CA ILE A 242 -18.05 1.77 -16.19
C ILE A 242 -17.97 2.32 -17.62
N GLY A 243 -17.42 1.54 -18.55
CA GLY A 243 -17.20 1.98 -19.92
C GLY A 243 -16.04 2.99 -20.07
N VAL A 244 -15.07 2.94 -19.15
CA VAL A 244 -13.86 3.77 -19.22
C VAL A 244 -12.78 3.07 -20.05
N ASP A 245 -12.07 3.83 -20.91
CA ASP A 245 -10.84 3.38 -21.55
C ASP A 245 -9.67 3.83 -20.65
N PRO A 246 -9.01 2.90 -19.93
CA PRO A 246 -8.03 3.29 -18.94
C PRO A 246 -6.73 3.80 -19.58
N ALA A 247 -6.35 5.02 -19.22
CA ALA A 247 -5.04 5.58 -19.59
C ALA A 247 -3.89 4.97 -18.78
N GLN A 248 -4.22 4.44 -17.58
CA GLN A 248 -3.30 3.72 -16.72
C GLN A 248 -3.99 2.46 -16.20
N ARG A 249 -3.28 1.34 -16.22
CA ARG A 249 -3.73 0.07 -15.67
C ARG A 249 -2.58 -0.68 -15.00
N THR A 250 -2.84 -1.23 -13.84
CA THR A 250 -1.93 -2.14 -13.12
C THR A 250 -2.72 -3.39 -12.78
N GLU A 251 -2.15 -4.54 -13.09
CA GLU A 251 -2.80 -5.82 -12.80
C GLU A 251 -2.71 -6.16 -11.30
N PRO A 252 -3.72 -6.82 -10.75
CA PRO A 252 -3.67 -7.35 -9.38
C PRO A 252 -2.56 -8.38 -9.25
N VAL A 253 -1.94 -8.44 -8.07
CA VAL A 253 -0.86 -9.39 -7.78
C VAL A 253 -1.22 -10.19 -6.54
N ALA A 254 -1.26 -11.52 -6.64
CA ALA A 254 -1.50 -12.39 -5.50
C ALA A 254 -0.24 -12.55 -4.63
N MET A 255 -0.41 -12.58 -3.31
CA MET A 255 0.66 -12.96 -2.39
C MET A 255 0.90 -14.47 -2.42
N GLY A 256 2.16 -14.85 -2.19
CA GLY A 256 2.64 -16.23 -2.22
C GLY A 256 1.91 -17.15 -1.23
N ALA A 257 1.41 -18.27 -1.70
CA ALA A 257 0.62 -19.19 -0.88
C ALA A 257 1.43 -19.77 0.30
N ARG A 258 2.73 -20.00 0.12
CA ARG A 258 3.62 -20.52 1.16
C ARG A 258 3.78 -19.50 2.28
N VAL A 259 3.99 -18.24 1.95
CA VAL A 259 4.16 -17.17 2.95
C VAL A 259 2.86 -16.90 3.68
N ARG A 260 1.74 -16.80 2.96
CA ARG A 260 0.41 -16.66 3.57
C ARG A 260 0.09 -17.81 4.52
N GLY A 261 0.38 -19.05 4.11
CA GLY A 261 0.22 -20.23 4.96
C GLY A 261 1.07 -20.15 6.23
N ALA A 262 2.34 -19.76 6.11
CA ALA A 262 3.23 -19.60 7.26
C ALA A 262 2.72 -18.54 8.25
N LEU A 263 2.30 -17.36 7.77
CA LEU A 263 1.70 -16.31 8.60
C LEU A 263 0.44 -16.80 9.32
N SER A 264 -0.46 -17.49 8.61
CA SER A 264 -1.69 -18.05 9.17
C SER A 264 -1.43 -19.11 10.23
N GLU A 265 -0.41 -19.95 10.05
CA GLU A 265 -0.01 -20.96 11.03
C GLU A 265 0.58 -20.33 12.29
N GLU A 266 1.38 -19.25 12.18
CA GLU A 266 1.91 -18.54 13.35
C GLU A 266 0.80 -17.80 14.12
N LEU A 267 -0.15 -17.18 13.42
CA LEU A 267 -1.34 -16.61 14.07
C LEU A 267 -2.14 -17.67 14.83
N ALA A 268 -2.38 -18.83 14.21
CA ALA A 268 -3.10 -19.94 14.84
C ALA A 268 -2.37 -20.49 16.07
N ALA A 269 -1.01 -20.51 16.06
CA ALA A 269 -0.21 -20.93 17.22
C ALA A 269 -0.41 -20.00 18.44
N LEU A 270 -0.76 -18.74 18.20
CA LEU A 270 -1.10 -17.76 19.24
C LEU A 270 -2.62 -17.73 19.58
N GLY A 271 -3.40 -18.66 19.02
CA GLY A 271 -4.85 -18.74 19.24
C GLY A 271 -5.64 -17.66 18.49
N LEU A 272 -5.03 -17.02 17.49
CA LEU A 272 -5.68 -16.00 16.67
C LEU A 272 -6.19 -16.61 15.36
N SER A 273 -7.34 -16.11 14.90
CA SER A 273 -7.84 -16.44 13.56
C SER A 273 -7.20 -15.51 12.54
N ALA A 274 -6.64 -16.07 11.47
CA ALA A 274 -6.15 -15.26 10.37
C ALA A 274 -7.32 -14.57 9.64
N VAL A 275 -7.36 -13.24 9.70
CA VAL A 275 -8.23 -12.45 8.84
C VAL A 275 -7.49 -12.25 7.53
N GLU A 276 -8.05 -12.77 6.44
CA GLU A 276 -7.51 -12.56 5.10
C GLU A 276 -8.20 -11.38 4.42
N LEU A 277 -7.38 -10.48 3.82
CA LEU A 277 -7.86 -9.29 3.12
C LEU A 277 -6.86 -8.85 2.05
N PRO A 278 -7.33 -8.23 0.94
CA PRO A 278 -6.42 -7.63 -0.03
C PRO A 278 -5.88 -6.29 0.48
N SER A 279 -4.73 -5.84 -0.02
CA SER A 279 -4.29 -4.45 0.10
C SER A 279 -4.92 -3.60 -0.99
N GLY A 280 -5.55 -2.50 -0.60
CA GLY A 280 -6.05 -1.46 -1.51
C GLY A 280 -4.95 -0.50 -2.00
N ALA A 281 -3.79 -0.49 -1.35
CA ALA A 281 -2.61 0.30 -1.68
C ALA A 281 -1.57 -0.53 -2.44
N GLY A 282 -0.67 0.14 -3.17
CA GLY A 282 0.53 -0.48 -3.73
C GLY A 282 1.58 -0.67 -2.63
N HIS A 283 2.46 -1.66 -2.77
CA HIS A 283 3.55 -1.93 -1.84
C HIS A 283 4.72 -2.58 -2.56
N ASP A 284 5.92 -2.48 -1.99
CA ASP A 284 7.12 -3.13 -2.52
C ASP A 284 6.96 -4.65 -2.65
N ALA A 285 6.19 -5.28 -1.74
CA ALA A 285 5.84 -6.70 -1.84
C ALA A 285 5.09 -7.03 -3.13
N GLY A 286 4.25 -6.13 -3.63
CA GLY A 286 3.55 -6.31 -4.90
C GLY A 286 4.50 -6.30 -6.09
N ILE A 287 5.49 -5.41 -6.08
CA ILE A 287 6.50 -5.31 -7.14
C ILE A 287 7.34 -6.59 -7.21
N LEU A 288 7.79 -7.09 -6.05
CA LEU A 288 8.54 -8.35 -5.98
C LEU A 288 7.67 -9.57 -6.35
N ALA A 289 6.43 -9.64 -5.85
CA ALA A 289 5.51 -10.74 -6.16
C ALA A 289 5.20 -10.83 -7.66
N ALA A 290 5.09 -9.70 -8.36
CA ALA A 290 4.86 -9.66 -9.81
C ALA A 290 6.00 -10.31 -10.62
N THR A 291 7.20 -10.47 -10.05
CA THR A 291 8.33 -11.16 -10.69
C THR A 291 8.40 -12.66 -10.37
N GLY A 292 7.51 -13.15 -9.52
CA GLY A 292 7.51 -14.54 -9.05
C GLY A 292 8.27 -14.76 -7.74
N VAL A 293 8.75 -13.71 -7.08
CA VAL A 293 9.27 -13.81 -5.70
C VAL A 293 8.12 -14.26 -4.78
N GLU A 294 8.38 -15.24 -3.93
CA GLU A 294 7.43 -15.74 -2.95
C GLU A 294 7.21 -14.66 -1.85
N SER A 295 6.38 -13.68 -2.16
CA SER A 295 6.16 -12.50 -1.30
C SER A 295 4.90 -12.66 -0.45
N GLY A 296 4.89 -12.07 0.73
CA GLY A 296 3.72 -11.98 1.58
C GLY A 296 3.75 -10.78 2.51
N MET A 297 2.56 -10.39 2.96
CA MET A 297 2.41 -9.25 3.86
C MET A 297 1.55 -9.60 5.06
N LEU A 298 1.92 -9.01 6.20
CA LEU A 298 1.14 -9.00 7.42
C LEU A 298 0.68 -7.58 7.72
N PHE A 299 -0.62 -7.38 7.89
CA PHE A 299 -1.16 -6.10 8.31
C PHE A 299 -1.32 -6.01 9.83
N VAL A 300 -0.99 -4.83 10.35
CA VAL A 300 -1.33 -4.42 11.72
C VAL A 300 -2.57 -3.54 11.67
N ARG A 301 -3.48 -3.77 12.59
CA ARG A 301 -4.73 -3.02 12.72
C ARG A 301 -4.48 -1.52 12.79
N SER A 302 -5.13 -0.78 11.90
CA SER A 302 -5.20 0.68 11.94
C SER A 302 -6.40 1.10 12.77
N LEU A 303 -6.17 1.92 13.79
CA LEU A 303 -7.18 2.54 14.64
C LEU A 303 -7.64 3.89 14.03
N ASN A 304 -8.42 4.68 14.78
CA ASN A 304 -8.93 5.98 14.32
C ASN A 304 -9.69 5.92 12.98
N GLY A 305 -10.43 4.81 12.75
CA GLY A 305 -11.20 4.62 11.52
C GLY A 305 -10.35 4.23 10.31
N GLY A 306 -9.14 3.73 10.52
CA GLY A 306 -8.25 3.30 9.45
C GLY A 306 -7.52 4.45 8.75
N VAL A 307 -7.41 5.60 9.41
CA VAL A 307 -6.71 6.77 8.86
C VAL A 307 -5.24 6.45 8.66
N SER A 308 -4.71 6.75 7.46
CA SER A 308 -3.29 6.74 7.11
C SER A 308 -2.93 7.99 6.31
N HIS A 309 -1.64 8.17 5.96
CA HIS A 309 -1.15 9.40 5.32
C HIS A 309 -1.51 10.67 6.11
N SER A 310 -1.51 10.59 7.43
CA SER A 310 -1.96 11.63 8.35
C SER A 310 -1.27 11.48 9.69
N PRO A 311 -1.05 12.58 10.42
CA PRO A 311 -0.57 12.54 11.82
C PRO A 311 -1.50 11.77 12.76
N ASP A 312 -2.76 11.58 12.37
CA ASP A 312 -3.77 10.84 13.14
C ASP A 312 -3.69 9.32 12.99
N GLU A 313 -2.74 8.82 12.20
CA GLU A 313 -2.48 7.38 12.04
C GLU A 313 -2.15 6.75 13.40
N LEU A 314 -2.77 5.61 13.69
CA LEU A 314 -2.63 4.96 14.98
C LEU A 314 -2.74 3.44 14.86
N SER A 315 -1.80 2.74 15.47
CA SER A 315 -1.87 1.32 15.84
C SER A 315 -1.53 1.17 17.32
N SER A 316 -2.06 0.15 17.99
CA SER A 316 -1.76 -0.06 19.41
C SER A 316 -0.37 -0.66 19.61
N ASP A 317 0.25 -0.36 20.75
CA ASP A 317 1.55 -0.92 21.12
C ASP A 317 1.49 -2.45 21.23
N GLU A 318 0.35 -2.97 21.67
CA GLU A 318 0.08 -4.41 21.80
C GLU A 318 0.01 -5.08 20.42
N ASP A 319 -0.69 -4.49 19.44
CA ASP A 319 -0.79 -5.02 18.09
C ASP A 319 0.58 -5.00 17.38
N VAL A 320 1.36 -3.93 17.58
CA VAL A 320 2.73 -3.81 17.08
C VAL A 320 3.64 -4.90 17.68
N ALA A 321 3.57 -5.12 18.99
CA ALA A 321 4.35 -6.16 19.63
C ALA A 321 4.02 -7.56 19.12
N LEU A 322 2.72 -7.84 18.98
CA LEU A 322 2.21 -9.10 18.44
C LEU A 322 2.66 -9.32 16.99
N ALA A 323 2.66 -8.26 16.18
CA ALA A 323 3.13 -8.32 14.80
C ALA A 323 4.61 -8.70 14.69
N VAL A 324 5.47 -8.14 15.56
CA VAL A 324 6.91 -8.52 15.62
C VAL A 324 7.08 -9.99 16.01
N GLU A 325 6.27 -10.49 16.94
CA GLU A 325 6.31 -11.90 17.35
C GLU A 325 5.95 -12.82 16.17
N VAL A 326 4.84 -12.55 15.48
CA VAL A 326 4.39 -13.32 14.31
C VAL A 326 5.39 -13.23 13.17
N LEU A 327 5.92 -12.02 12.89
CA LEU A 327 6.92 -11.80 11.84
C LEU A 327 8.20 -12.61 12.13
N THR A 328 8.69 -12.58 13.37
CA THR A 328 9.89 -13.32 13.80
C THR A 328 9.70 -14.83 13.68
N ALA A 329 8.56 -15.36 14.13
CA ALA A 329 8.24 -16.77 14.04
C ALA A 329 8.11 -17.22 12.58
N THR A 330 7.44 -16.41 11.74
CA THR A 330 7.32 -16.66 10.30
C THR A 330 8.68 -16.66 9.62
N LEU A 331 9.55 -15.70 9.92
CA LEU A 331 10.91 -15.63 9.38
C LEU A 331 11.71 -16.89 9.73
N ARG A 332 11.69 -17.34 10.99
CA ARG A 332 12.32 -18.60 11.42
C ARG A 332 11.81 -19.81 10.65
N ARG A 333 10.49 -19.92 10.46
CA ARG A 333 9.84 -21.00 9.72
C ARG A 333 10.27 -21.02 8.26
N LEU A 334 10.31 -19.87 7.60
CA LEU A 334 10.68 -19.76 6.19
C LEU A 334 12.17 -19.96 5.95
N SER A 335 13.01 -19.64 6.94
CA SER A 335 14.46 -19.88 6.95
C SER A 335 14.82 -21.32 7.32
N ALA A 336 13.95 -22.08 7.98
CA ALA A 336 14.22 -23.49 8.27
C ALA A 336 14.35 -24.29 6.98
N ARG A 337 15.49 -24.98 6.78
CA ARG A 337 15.70 -25.85 5.62
C ARG A 337 14.61 -26.92 5.61
N ARG A 338 13.93 -27.09 4.46
CA ARG A 338 13.16 -28.31 4.23
C ARG A 338 14.19 -29.47 4.17
N THR A 339 14.25 -30.28 5.23
CA THR A 339 14.94 -31.58 5.20
C THR A 339 14.22 -32.55 4.27
#